data_ad467cf9fc42a795ebd8627d11e8eb50
#
_entry.id   ad467cf9fc42a795ebd8627d11e8eb50
#
_cell.length_a   1.000
_cell.length_b   1.000
_cell.length_c   1.000
_cell.angle_alpha   90.00
_cell.angle_beta   90.00
_cell.angle_gamma   90.00
#
_symmetry.space_group_name_H-M   'P 1'
#
loop_
_entity.id
_entity.type
_entity.pdbx_description
1 polymer ?
#
loop_
_entity_poly.entity_id
_entity_poly.type
_entity_poly.pdbx_seq_one_letter_code
_entity_poly.pdbx_strand_id
1 'polypeptide(L)'
;VYKAISDLIGNTPLVELTHIEEKEGLDASVVAKVEFFNPAGSVKDRIAKKMIEDAEKKGLIKPGATLIEPTSGNTGIGIASVAAAKGYKAIMTMPETMSVERRNLLKAYGAKVVLTDGKAGMKGAIAKAKELVATIPNSFIPSQFENPSNPQAHYESTGPEIWKDTEGKVDIFVAGVGTGGTVSGTGKYLKDQNPNVKVVAVEPATSPVLSEGHAGPHGIQGIGAGFVPNILDTSVYDEVFTVTNEQAYETGRLIAHNEGMLVGISSGAATYAAIQIAKRPENKGKTIVVLLPDTGERYLSTPMFSE
;
A
#
# COMPACT_ATOMS: atom_id res chain seq x y z
N VAL A 1 -14.38 12.19 21.61
CA VAL A 1 -12.92 12.17 21.84
C VAL A 1 -12.40 10.76 21.58
N TYR A 2 -11.49 10.62 20.65
CA TYR A 2 -10.84 9.34 20.36
C TYR A 2 -9.92 8.93 21.52
N LYS A 3 -9.80 7.63 21.73
CA LYS A 3 -9.00 7.08 22.84
C LYS A 3 -7.63 6.60 22.40
N ALA A 4 -7.46 6.28 21.13
CA ALA A 4 -6.19 5.86 20.55
C ALA A 4 -6.04 6.41 19.15
N ILE A 5 -4.79 6.63 18.71
CA ILE A 5 -4.52 7.10 17.35
C ILE A 5 -4.98 6.09 16.30
N SER A 6 -4.96 4.80 16.63
CA SER A 6 -5.43 3.72 15.76
C SER A 6 -6.93 3.79 15.45
N ASP A 7 -7.72 4.51 16.25
CA ASP A 7 -9.15 4.73 15.98
C ASP A 7 -9.37 5.67 14.78
N LEU A 8 -8.35 6.43 14.39
CA LEU A 8 -8.38 7.34 13.25
C LEU A 8 -7.92 6.70 11.93
N ILE A 9 -7.53 5.43 11.95
CA ILE A 9 -7.13 4.71 10.74
C ILE A 9 -8.36 4.49 9.86
N GLY A 10 -8.21 4.75 8.57
CA GLY A 10 -9.28 4.62 7.60
C GLY A 10 -10.09 5.90 7.42
N ASN A 11 -11.26 5.78 6.81
CA ASN A 11 -12.14 6.90 6.45
C ASN A 11 -11.40 8.01 5.71
N THR A 12 -10.49 7.63 4.84
CA THR A 12 -9.71 8.56 4.04
C THR A 12 -10.57 9.21 2.96
N PRO A 13 -10.27 10.46 2.57
CA PRO A 13 -11.09 11.16 1.59
C PRO A 13 -10.87 10.67 0.16
N LEU A 14 -11.90 10.89 -0.68
CA LEU A 14 -11.79 10.89 -2.12
C LEU A 14 -11.61 12.33 -2.61
N VAL A 15 -10.64 12.55 -3.50
CA VAL A 15 -10.35 13.84 -4.10
C VAL A 15 -10.33 13.68 -5.63
N GLU A 16 -11.20 14.38 -6.33
CA GLU A 16 -11.20 14.39 -7.79
C GLU A 16 -10.00 15.20 -8.30
N LEU A 17 -9.26 14.65 -9.25
CA LEU A 17 -8.06 15.28 -9.82
C LEU A 17 -8.45 16.21 -10.99
N THR A 18 -9.24 17.24 -10.69
CA THR A 18 -9.86 18.11 -11.70
C THR A 18 -8.86 18.87 -12.56
N HIS A 19 -7.74 19.32 -11.97
CA HIS A 19 -6.71 20.05 -12.73
C HIS A 19 -5.94 19.11 -13.67
N ILE A 20 -5.72 17.86 -13.26
CA ILE A 20 -5.12 16.85 -14.12
C ILE A 20 -6.09 16.46 -15.26
N GLU A 21 -7.37 16.29 -14.95
CA GLU A 21 -8.41 16.02 -15.96
C GLU A 21 -8.43 17.10 -17.04
N GLU A 22 -8.42 18.37 -16.63
CA GLU A 22 -8.39 19.52 -17.54
C GLU A 22 -7.10 19.54 -18.37
N LYS A 23 -5.94 19.40 -17.71
CA LYS A 23 -4.63 19.45 -18.37
C LYS A 23 -4.45 18.32 -19.39
N GLU A 24 -4.92 17.13 -19.07
CA GLU A 24 -4.80 15.94 -19.92
C GLU A 24 -5.98 15.77 -20.90
N GLY A 25 -6.98 16.66 -20.83
CA GLY A 25 -8.16 16.60 -21.69
C GLY A 25 -9.01 15.34 -21.51
N LEU A 26 -9.22 14.92 -20.25
CA LEU A 26 -9.94 13.70 -19.94
C LEU A 26 -11.46 13.91 -19.96
N ASP A 27 -12.18 13.01 -20.58
CA ASP A 27 -13.65 12.94 -20.55
C ASP A 27 -14.19 11.99 -19.47
N ALA A 28 -13.32 11.43 -18.67
CA ALA A 28 -13.63 10.60 -17.52
C ALA A 28 -13.19 11.30 -16.23
N SER A 29 -13.84 10.99 -15.11
CA SER A 29 -13.44 11.49 -13.79
C SER A 29 -12.37 10.58 -13.20
N VAL A 30 -11.28 11.16 -12.71
CA VAL A 30 -10.21 10.46 -12.00
C VAL A 30 -10.23 10.91 -10.53
N VAL A 31 -10.60 9.99 -9.65
CA VAL A 31 -10.85 10.27 -8.24
C VAL A 31 -9.83 9.53 -7.39
N ALA A 32 -9.05 10.27 -6.61
CA ALA A 32 -7.99 9.72 -5.78
C ALA A 32 -8.49 9.34 -4.38
N LYS A 33 -8.22 8.10 -3.96
CA LYS A 33 -8.37 7.67 -2.56
C LYS A 33 -7.07 7.98 -1.83
N VAL A 34 -7.07 9.01 -0.99
CA VAL A 34 -5.84 9.62 -0.47
C VAL A 34 -5.45 9.01 0.86
N GLU A 35 -4.60 7.99 0.82
CA GLU A 35 -4.25 7.17 1.99
C GLU A 35 -3.20 7.81 2.92
N PHE A 36 -2.55 8.91 2.52
CA PHE A 36 -1.65 9.61 3.43
C PHE A 36 -2.37 10.30 4.62
N PHE A 37 -3.70 10.38 4.58
CA PHE A 37 -4.49 10.85 5.72
C PHE A 37 -4.55 9.85 6.87
N ASN A 38 -4.13 8.62 6.68
CA ASN A 38 -3.97 7.70 7.80
C ASN A 38 -2.90 8.24 8.78
N PRO A 39 -3.04 7.98 10.09
CA PRO A 39 -2.16 8.57 11.11
C PRO A 39 -0.66 8.35 10.91
N ALA A 40 -0.26 7.18 10.42
CA ALA A 40 1.14 6.89 10.12
C ALA A 40 1.50 7.12 8.64
N GLY A 41 0.60 7.75 7.87
CA GLY A 41 0.85 8.30 6.55
C GLY A 41 0.74 7.33 5.39
N SER A 42 0.17 6.15 5.56
CA SER A 42 -0.02 5.21 4.45
C SER A 42 -1.23 4.29 4.59
N VAL A 43 -1.58 3.67 3.47
CA VAL A 43 -2.61 2.62 3.39
C VAL A 43 -2.32 1.42 4.31
N LYS A 44 -1.06 1.17 4.61
CA LYS A 44 -0.62 0.02 5.42
C LYS A 44 -1.03 0.11 6.89
N ASP A 45 -1.40 1.27 7.38
CA ASP A 45 -1.98 1.43 8.71
C ASP A 45 -3.21 0.52 8.87
N ARG A 46 -4.01 0.39 7.82
CA ARG A 46 -5.22 -0.44 7.80
C ARG A 46 -4.92 -1.92 8.07
N ILE A 47 -3.95 -2.47 7.35
CA ILE A 47 -3.59 -3.88 7.52
C ILE A 47 -2.86 -4.14 8.82
N ALA A 48 -2.04 -3.18 9.28
CA ALA A 48 -1.37 -3.28 10.57
C ALA A 48 -2.40 -3.41 11.70
N LYS A 49 -3.38 -2.53 11.73
CA LYS A 49 -4.48 -2.58 12.71
C LYS A 49 -5.22 -3.92 12.64
N LYS A 50 -5.63 -4.35 11.44
CA LYS A 50 -6.43 -5.57 11.26
C LYS A 50 -5.67 -6.82 11.64
N MET A 51 -4.42 -6.96 11.21
CA MET A 51 -3.59 -8.13 11.55
C MET A 51 -3.36 -8.24 13.05
N ILE A 52 -3.13 -7.11 13.73
CA ILE A 52 -2.92 -7.08 15.19
C ILE A 52 -4.24 -7.40 15.91
N GLU A 53 -5.35 -6.77 15.56
CA GLU A 53 -6.64 -7.01 16.19
C GLU A 53 -7.15 -8.44 16.00
N ASP A 54 -6.95 -9.02 14.83
CA ASP A 54 -7.32 -10.42 14.58
C ASP A 54 -6.44 -11.38 15.38
N ALA A 55 -5.15 -11.08 15.53
CA ALA A 55 -4.25 -11.86 16.40
C ALA A 55 -4.69 -11.79 17.88
N GLU A 56 -5.12 -10.62 18.35
CA GLU A 56 -5.70 -10.45 19.68
C GLU A 56 -6.95 -11.33 19.86
N LYS A 57 -7.89 -11.25 18.93
CA LYS A 57 -9.14 -12.05 18.97
C LYS A 57 -8.90 -13.54 18.95
N LYS A 58 -7.88 -14.00 18.23
CA LYS A 58 -7.50 -15.42 18.14
C LYS A 58 -6.65 -15.90 19.31
N GLY A 59 -6.28 -15.00 20.23
CA GLY A 59 -5.43 -15.36 21.36
C GLY A 59 -3.97 -15.64 20.99
N LEU A 60 -3.51 -15.22 19.80
CA LEU A 60 -2.13 -15.42 19.34
C LEU A 60 -1.15 -14.49 20.02
N ILE A 61 -1.61 -13.36 20.52
CA ILE A 61 -0.82 -12.39 21.28
C ILE A 61 -1.55 -11.99 22.55
N LYS A 62 -0.77 -11.71 23.60
CA LYS A 62 -1.26 -11.24 24.91
C LYS A 62 -0.69 -9.84 25.16
N PRO A 63 -1.22 -9.10 26.16
CA PRO A 63 -0.66 -7.80 26.52
C PRO A 63 0.87 -7.85 26.67
N GLY A 64 1.56 -6.84 26.14
CA GLY A 64 3.01 -6.77 26.14
C GLY A 64 3.72 -7.61 25.06
N ALA A 65 2.97 -8.21 24.11
CA ALA A 65 3.54 -8.99 23.02
C ALA A 65 4.56 -8.20 22.18
N THR A 66 5.45 -8.94 21.53
CA THR A 66 6.42 -8.41 20.58
C THR A 66 5.96 -8.78 19.15
N LEU A 67 5.76 -7.77 18.32
CA LEU A 67 5.39 -7.92 16.92
C LEU A 67 6.64 -7.81 16.07
N ILE A 68 6.89 -8.80 15.24
CA ILE A 68 8.12 -8.90 14.44
C ILE A 68 7.71 -9.02 12.97
N GLU A 69 8.23 -8.13 12.11
CA GLU A 69 7.95 -8.19 10.66
C GLU A 69 9.23 -7.96 9.87
N PRO A 70 9.51 -8.78 8.85
CA PRO A 70 10.61 -8.51 7.91
C PRO A 70 10.15 -7.47 6.88
N THR A 71 10.36 -6.21 7.18
CA THR A 71 9.93 -5.10 6.31
C THR A 71 10.70 -3.83 6.63
N SER A 72 11.02 -3.07 5.61
CA SER A 72 11.53 -1.69 5.71
C SER A 72 10.52 -0.65 5.25
N GLY A 73 9.35 -1.11 4.79
CA GLY A 73 8.35 -0.26 4.15
C GLY A 73 7.24 0.23 5.08
N ASN A 74 6.17 0.67 4.46
CA ASN A 74 5.02 1.26 5.13
C ASN A 74 4.31 0.30 6.10
N THR A 75 4.36 -1.01 5.84
CA THR A 75 3.80 -2.00 6.77
C THR A 75 4.52 -1.98 8.11
N GLY A 76 5.85 -1.90 8.11
CA GLY A 76 6.63 -1.76 9.34
C GLY A 76 6.29 -0.50 10.11
N ILE A 77 6.11 0.62 9.41
CA ILE A 77 5.72 1.90 10.01
C ILE A 77 4.31 1.80 10.62
N GLY A 78 3.37 1.22 9.90
CA GLY A 78 2.01 0.99 10.39
C GLY A 78 1.97 0.09 11.62
N ILE A 79 2.72 -1.03 11.60
CA ILE A 79 2.84 -1.93 12.76
C ILE A 79 3.48 -1.21 13.95
N ALA A 80 4.54 -0.45 13.74
CA ALA A 80 5.20 0.30 14.81
C ALA A 80 4.26 1.32 15.46
N SER A 81 3.48 2.05 14.67
CA SER A 81 2.49 3.01 15.16
C SER A 81 1.38 2.34 15.96
N VAL A 82 0.77 1.30 15.44
CA VAL A 82 -0.32 0.57 16.12
C VAL A 82 0.20 -0.14 17.38
N ALA A 83 1.39 -0.74 17.31
CA ALA A 83 2.04 -1.37 18.46
C ALA A 83 2.25 -0.37 19.59
N ALA A 84 2.78 0.81 19.29
CA ALA A 84 2.98 1.88 20.29
C ALA A 84 1.64 2.28 20.93
N ALA A 85 0.60 2.45 20.12
CA ALA A 85 -0.74 2.82 20.61
C ALA A 85 -1.38 1.76 21.51
N LYS A 86 -1.06 0.48 21.28
CA LYS A 86 -1.65 -0.66 22.02
C LYS A 86 -0.74 -1.22 23.13
N GLY A 87 0.45 -0.68 23.29
CA GLY A 87 1.40 -1.14 24.32
C GLY A 87 2.16 -2.42 23.96
N TYR A 88 2.27 -2.74 22.68
CA TYR A 88 3.12 -3.82 22.17
C TYR A 88 4.52 -3.33 21.85
N LYS A 89 5.48 -4.25 21.87
CA LYS A 89 6.82 -4.02 21.33
C LYS A 89 6.83 -4.34 19.84
N ALA A 90 7.68 -3.66 19.08
CA ALA A 90 7.83 -3.89 17.65
C ALA A 90 9.31 -4.08 17.29
N ILE A 91 9.59 -5.11 16.48
CA ILE A 91 10.91 -5.37 15.90
C ILE A 91 10.74 -5.51 14.40
N MET A 92 11.48 -4.69 13.64
CA MET A 92 11.53 -4.80 12.17
C MET A 92 12.89 -5.33 11.77
N THR A 93 12.90 -6.41 10.99
CA THR A 93 14.13 -6.95 10.41
C THR A 93 14.25 -6.49 8.97
N MET A 94 15.44 -6.07 8.57
CA MET A 94 15.69 -5.57 7.22
C MET A 94 17.16 -5.65 6.85
N PRO A 95 17.50 -5.76 5.55
CA PRO A 95 18.87 -5.68 5.10
C PRO A 95 19.49 -4.32 5.47
N GLU A 96 20.78 -4.33 5.77
CA GLU A 96 21.56 -3.12 6.11
C GLU A 96 21.63 -2.10 4.97
N THR A 97 21.26 -2.51 3.74
CA THR A 97 21.21 -1.65 2.56
C THR A 97 20.00 -0.70 2.55
N MET A 98 19.05 -0.87 3.47
CA MET A 98 17.89 0.01 3.56
C MET A 98 18.26 1.41 4.04
N SER A 99 17.51 2.43 3.57
CA SER A 99 17.80 3.83 3.85
C SER A 99 17.78 4.16 5.34
N VAL A 100 18.65 5.11 5.73
CA VAL A 100 18.74 5.60 7.11
C VAL A 100 17.45 6.29 7.53
N GLU A 101 16.77 7.00 6.62
CA GLU A 101 15.52 7.69 6.88
C GLU A 101 14.42 6.72 7.33
N ARG A 102 14.28 5.57 6.66
CA ARG A 102 13.30 4.55 7.02
C ARG A 102 13.61 3.92 8.38
N ARG A 103 14.89 3.66 8.66
CA ARG A 103 15.34 3.15 9.96
C ARG A 103 15.04 4.15 11.08
N ASN A 104 15.31 5.44 10.84
CA ASN A 104 15.06 6.50 11.81
C ASN A 104 13.57 6.67 12.10
N LEU A 105 12.73 6.58 11.07
CA LEU A 105 11.28 6.67 11.24
C LEU A 105 10.73 5.54 12.11
N LEU A 106 11.16 4.31 11.88
CA LEU A 106 10.78 3.15 12.70
C LEU A 106 11.22 3.32 14.15
N LYS A 107 12.47 3.75 14.37
CA LYS A 107 13.00 4.03 15.71
C LYS A 107 12.26 5.15 16.42
N ALA A 108 11.82 6.17 15.68
CA ALA A 108 11.04 7.28 16.24
C ALA A 108 9.69 6.82 16.79
N TYR A 109 9.08 5.78 16.22
CA TYR A 109 7.90 5.12 16.77
C TYR A 109 8.19 4.17 17.94
N GLY A 110 9.47 4.00 18.32
CA GLY A 110 9.88 3.10 19.38
C GLY A 110 10.15 1.66 18.94
N ALA A 111 10.13 1.38 17.65
CA ALA A 111 10.45 0.06 17.13
C ALA A 111 11.96 -0.21 17.21
N LYS A 112 12.33 -1.45 17.48
CA LYS A 112 13.70 -1.92 17.34
C LYS A 112 13.95 -2.33 15.89
N VAL A 113 15.03 -1.84 15.31
CA VAL A 113 15.46 -2.21 13.96
C VAL A 113 16.62 -3.20 14.08
N VAL A 114 16.46 -4.37 13.48
CA VAL A 114 17.49 -5.41 13.42
C VAL A 114 17.96 -5.53 11.98
N LEU A 115 19.22 -5.14 11.74
CA LEU A 115 19.82 -5.18 10.42
C LEU A 115 20.39 -6.57 10.13
N THR A 116 20.20 -7.04 8.90
CA THR A 116 20.75 -8.28 8.39
C THR A 116 21.74 -8.02 7.26
N ASP A 117 22.55 -9.03 6.92
CA ASP A 117 23.53 -8.92 5.83
C ASP A 117 22.84 -8.49 4.52
N GLY A 118 23.34 -7.41 3.92
CA GLY A 118 22.82 -6.88 2.67
C GLY A 118 22.86 -7.89 1.52
N LYS A 119 23.86 -8.78 1.51
CA LYS A 119 24.00 -9.83 0.47
C LYS A 119 22.89 -10.89 0.56
N ALA A 120 22.36 -11.12 1.76
CA ALA A 120 21.26 -12.05 1.97
C ALA A 120 19.89 -11.46 1.57
N GLY A 121 19.80 -10.15 1.37
CA GLY A 121 18.57 -9.45 0.97
C GLY A 121 17.39 -9.73 1.89
N MET A 122 16.19 -9.75 1.33
CA MET A 122 14.97 -10.02 2.10
C MET A 122 14.90 -11.45 2.67
N LYS A 123 15.55 -12.42 2.04
CA LYS A 123 15.63 -13.78 2.59
C LYS A 123 16.31 -13.79 3.95
N GLY A 124 17.38 -13.02 4.11
CA GLY A 124 18.06 -12.86 5.38
C GLY A 124 17.20 -12.20 6.44
N ALA A 125 16.45 -11.16 6.06
CA ALA A 125 15.53 -10.49 6.98
C ALA A 125 14.38 -11.42 7.43
N ILE A 126 13.83 -12.21 6.53
CA ILE A 126 12.79 -13.20 6.84
C ILE A 126 13.34 -14.28 7.79
N ALA A 127 14.52 -14.80 7.50
CA ALA A 127 15.16 -15.81 8.36
C ALA A 127 15.41 -15.25 9.79
N LYS A 128 15.84 -13.99 9.89
CA LYS A 128 16.05 -13.32 11.18
C LYS A 128 14.74 -13.13 11.95
N ALA A 129 13.68 -12.74 11.27
CA ALA A 129 12.37 -12.62 11.90
C ALA A 129 11.89 -13.97 12.47
N LYS A 130 12.05 -15.05 11.72
CA LYS A 130 11.72 -16.43 12.18
C LYS A 130 12.57 -16.86 13.36
N GLU A 131 13.86 -16.55 13.36
CA GLU A 131 14.76 -16.80 14.49
C GLU A 131 14.29 -16.06 15.75
N LEU A 132 13.96 -14.78 15.63
CA LEU A 132 13.50 -13.97 16.74
C LEU A 132 12.17 -14.45 17.32
N VAL A 133 11.20 -14.79 16.48
CA VAL A 133 9.89 -15.27 16.97
C VAL A 133 10.02 -16.61 17.69
N ALA A 134 10.97 -17.44 17.30
CA ALA A 134 11.24 -18.72 17.97
C ALA A 134 11.87 -18.55 19.36
N THR A 135 12.56 -17.46 19.63
CA THR A 135 13.31 -17.23 20.87
C THR A 135 12.66 -16.20 21.80
N ILE A 136 11.83 -15.31 21.30
CA ILE A 136 11.17 -14.27 22.10
C ILE A 136 9.79 -14.79 22.53
N PRO A 137 9.53 -14.93 23.85
CA PRO A 137 8.20 -15.33 24.32
C PRO A 137 7.13 -14.28 23.96
N ASN A 138 5.88 -14.74 23.75
CA ASN A 138 4.77 -13.86 23.41
C ASN A 138 5.11 -12.96 22.22
N SER A 139 5.61 -13.53 21.13
CA SER A 139 5.94 -12.83 19.90
C SER A 139 5.17 -13.40 18.72
N PHE A 140 5.00 -12.57 17.70
CA PHE A 140 4.15 -12.90 16.55
C PHE A 140 4.68 -12.19 15.30
N ILE A 141 4.63 -12.89 14.16
CA ILE A 141 4.91 -12.33 12.85
C ILE A 141 3.56 -12.11 12.13
N PRO A 142 3.14 -10.85 11.89
CA PRO A 142 1.92 -10.56 11.15
C PRO A 142 1.88 -11.16 9.74
N SER A 143 2.99 -11.23 9.03
CA SER A 143 3.13 -11.87 7.71
C SER A 143 2.25 -11.23 6.62
N GLN A 144 2.58 -10.03 6.23
CA GLN A 144 1.78 -9.24 5.30
C GLN A 144 1.47 -9.92 3.95
N PHE A 145 2.38 -10.78 3.46
CA PHE A 145 2.20 -11.47 2.17
C PHE A 145 1.35 -12.73 2.23
N GLU A 146 1.05 -13.23 3.43
CA GLU A 146 0.39 -14.51 3.65
C GLU A 146 -0.87 -14.41 4.53
N ASN A 147 -0.98 -13.38 5.34
CA ASN A 147 -2.05 -13.22 6.30
C ASN A 147 -3.35 -12.75 5.64
N PRO A 148 -4.43 -13.56 5.68
CA PRO A 148 -5.72 -13.20 5.07
C PRO A 148 -6.37 -11.96 5.70
N SER A 149 -5.94 -11.54 6.89
CA SER A 149 -6.39 -10.28 7.50
C SER A 149 -6.00 -9.06 6.66
N ASN A 150 -4.96 -9.16 5.84
CA ASN A 150 -4.55 -8.08 4.95
C ASN A 150 -5.64 -7.76 3.90
N PRO A 151 -6.02 -8.63 2.97
CA PRO A 151 -7.11 -8.33 2.05
C PRO A 151 -8.44 -8.09 2.79
N GLN A 152 -8.68 -8.75 3.91
CA GLN A 152 -9.90 -8.56 4.69
C GLN A 152 -10.01 -7.13 5.25
N ALA A 153 -8.91 -6.50 5.63
CA ALA A 153 -8.92 -5.09 6.04
C ALA A 153 -9.48 -4.17 4.94
N HIS A 154 -9.12 -4.44 3.71
CA HIS A 154 -9.59 -3.66 2.56
C HIS A 154 -11.03 -4.00 2.16
N TYR A 155 -11.43 -5.25 2.28
CA TYR A 155 -12.80 -5.67 2.05
C TYR A 155 -13.76 -5.02 3.06
N GLU A 156 -13.32 -4.89 4.31
CA GLU A 156 -14.14 -4.33 5.39
C GLU A 156 -14.08 -2.79 5.49
N SER A 157 -13.07 -2.14 4.92
CA SER A 157 -12.87 -0.69 5.08
C SER A 157 -12.70 0.07 3.77
N THR A 158 -11.63 -0.15 3.04
CA THR A 158 -11.30 0.60 1.81
C THR A 158 -12.41 0.46 0.76
N GLY A 159 -12.88 -0.73 0.52
CA GLY A 159 -13.97 -1.02 -0.44
C GLY A 159 -15.27 -0.32 -0.08
N PRO A 160 -15.80 -0.53 1.15
CA PRO A 160 -17.01 0.15 1.61
C PRO A 160 -16.93 1.68 1.58
N GLU A 161 -15.77 2.25 1.95
CA GLU A 161 -15.56 3.70 1.90
C GLU A 161 -15.66 4.24 0.48
N ILE A 162 -14.99 3.59 -0.50
CA ILE A 162 -15.06 3.99 -1.91
C ILE A 162 -16.51 3.90 -2.41
N TRP A 163 -17.18 2.79 -2.15
CA TRP A 163 -18.57 2.59 -2.58
C TRP A 163 -19.50 3.66 -2.04
N LYS A 164 -19.42 3.93 -0.74
CA LYS A 164 -20.23 4.93 -0.07
C LYS A 164 -19.95 6.34 -0.59
N ASP A 165 -18.67 6.72 -0.67
CA ASP A 165 -18.29 8.09 -1.02
C ASP A 165 -18.48 8.41 -2.50
N THR A 166 -18.56 7.40 -3.36
CA THR A 166 -18.94 7.55 -4.77
C THR A 166 -20.45 7.36 -4.99
N GLU A 167 -21.23 7.09 -3.94
CA GLU A 167 -22.64 6.72 -4.07
C GLU A 167 -22.87 5.55 -5.05
N GLY A 168 -21.94 4.60 -5.07
CA GLY A 168 -21.95 3.47 -5.96
C GLY A 168 -21.57 3.76 -7.43
N LYS A 169 -21.08 4.96 -7.71
CA LYS A 169 -20.78 5.38 -9.11
C LYS A 169 -19.32 5.12 -9.53
N VAL A 170 -18.67 4.13 -8.95
CA VAL A 170 -17.33 3.72 -9.35
C VAL A 170 -17.43 2.70 -10.50
N ASP A 171 -16.78 2.99 -11.62
CA ASP A 171 -16.73 2.11 -12.79
C ASP A 171 -15.43 1.30 -12.85
N ILE A 172 -14.31 1.92 -12.48
CA ILE A 172 -12.98 1.31 -12.55
C ILE A 172 -12.22 1.64 -11.27
N PHE A 173 -11.59 0.63 -10.68
CA PHE A 173 -10.68 0.79 -9.55
C PHE A 173 -9.26 0.44 -9.98
N VAL A 174 -8.31 1.34 -9.70
CA VAL A 174 -6.89 1.20 -10.08
C VAL A 174 -6.03 1.22 -8.83
N ALA A 175 -5.21 0.21 -8.64
CA ALA A 175 -4.26 0.16 -7.52
C ALA A 175 -3.01 -0.63 -7.88
N GLY A 176 -1.87 -0.20 -7.32
CA GLY A 176 -0.61 -0.92 -7.40
C GLY A 176 -0.62 -2.19 -6.57
N VAL A 177 0.14 -3.17 -6.99
CA VAL A 177 0.27 -4.47 -6.32
C VAL A 177 1.63 -4.60 -5.63
N GLY A 178 1.63 -4.44 -4.31
CA GLY A 178 2.74 -4.84 -3.43
C GLY A 178 2.46 -6.22 -2.87
N THR A 179 1.68 -6.30 -1.79
CA THR A 179 1.19 -7.58 -1.25
C THR A 179 -0.03 -8.10 -2.03
N GLY A 180 -0.72 -7.23 -2.73
CA GLY A 180 -1.97 -7.56 -3.42
C GLY A 180 -3.22 -7.44 -2.56
N GLY A 181 -3.07 -7.08 -1.29
CA GLY A 181 -4.20 -6.95 -0.38
C GLY A 181 -5.19 -5.85 -0.77
N THR A 182 -4.69 -4.70 -1.21
CA THR A 182 -5.53 -3.58 -1.66
C THR A 182 -6.40 -3.97 -2.85
N VAL A 183 -5.80 -4.51 -3.90
CA VAL A 183 -6.53 -4.95 -5.11
C VAL A 183 -7.51 -6.06 -4.77
N SER A 184 -7.05 -7.08 -4.03
CA SER A 184 -7.87 -8.25 -3.74
C SER A 184 -9.07 -7.91 -2.86
N GLY A 185 -8.86 -7.23 -1.74
CA GLY A 185 -9.93 -6.91 -0.80
C GLY A 185 -10.88 -5.83 -1.32
N THR A 186 -10.34 -4.71 -1.78
CA THR A 186 -11.12 -3.60 -2.33
C THR A 186 -11.85 -4.01 -3.59
N GLY A 187 -11.14 -4.66 -4.51
CA GLY A 187 -11.71 -5.12 -5.77
C GLY A 187 -12.82 -6.13 -5.57
N LYS A 188 -12.64 -7.09 -4.67
CA LYS A 188 -13.68 -8.06 -4.33
C LYS A 188 -14.93 -7.37 -3.80
N TYR A 189 -14.79 -6.45 -2.84
CA TYR A 189 -15.93 -5.73 -2.28
C TYR A 189 -16.69 -4.96 -3.37
N LEU A 190 -15.99 -4.21 -4.20
CA LEU A 190 -16.62 -3.42 -5.26
C LEU A 190 -17.38 -4.31 -6.27
N LYS A 191 -16.79 -5.45 -6.65
CA LYS A 191 -17.45 -6.42 -7.53
C LYS A 191 -18.62 -7.14 -6.87
N ASP A 192 -18.58 -7.37 -5.57
CA ASP A 192 -19.71 -7.92 -4.82
C ASP A 192 -20.90 -6.93 -4.84
N GLN A 193 -20.64 -5.62 -4.84
CA GLN A 193 -21.69 -4.61 -4.96
C GLN A 193 -22.17 -4.46 -6.40
N ASN A 194 -21.26 -4.46 -7.37
CA ASN A 194 -21.56 -4.36 -8.81
C ASN A 194 -20.52 -5.15 -9.61
N PRO A 195 -20.89 -6.31 -10.16
CA PRO A 195 -19.97 -7.18 -10.90
C PRO A 195 -19.40 -6.54 -12.17
N ASN A 196 -19.95 -5.42 -12.64
CA ASN A 196 -19.45 -4.69 -13.80
C ASN A 196 -18.27 -3.75 -13.48
N VAL A 197 -17.93 -3.54 -12.21
CA VAL A 197 -16.75 -2.77 -11.83
C VAL A 197 -15.50 -3.46 -12.36
N LYS A 198 -14.66 -2.70 -13.08
CA LYS A 198 -13.36 -3.18 -13.55
C LYS A 198 -12.28 -2.87 -12.52
N VAL A 199 -11.38 -3.82 -12.33
CA VAL A 199 -10.24 -3.69 -11.42
C VAL A 199 -8.96 -3.79 -12.23
N VAL A 200 -8.08 -2.80 -12.08
CA VAL A 200 -6.79 -2.73 -12.76
C VAL A 200 -5.67 -2.84 -11.73
N ALA A 201 -4.85 -3.86 -11.89
CA ALA A 201 -3.65 -4.07 -11.08
C ALA A 201 -2.45 -3.40 -11.77
N VAL A 202 -1.70 -2.59 -11.04
CA VAL A 202 -0.53 -1.88 -11.57
C VAL A 202 0.75 -2.53 -11.05
N GLU A 203 1.67 -2.81 -11.96
CA GLU A 203 3.00 -3.36 -11.65
C GLU A 203 4.11 -2.61 -12.40
N PRO A 204 5.37 -2.69 -11.91
CA PRO A 204 6.49 -2.09 -12.62
C PRO A 204 6.74 -2.76 -13.98
N ALA A 205 7.00 -1.97 -15.02
CA ALA A 205 7.29 -2.48 -16.36
C ALA A 205 8.55 -3.34 -16.40
N THR A 206 9.54 -3.06 -15.54
CA THR A 206 10.79 -3.82 -15.45
C THR A 206 10.70 -5.02 -14.49
N SER A 207 9.57 -5.22 -13.81
CA SER A 207 9.29 -6.39 -12.97
C SER A 207 7.86 -6.87 -13.21
N PRO A 208 7.53 -7.30 -14.44
CA PRO A 208 6.16 -7.62 -14.85
C PRO A 208 5.75 -9.05 -14.46
N VAL A 209 5.79 -9.36 -13.18
CA VAL A 209 5.52 -10.69 -12.62
C VAL A 209 4.12 -11.17 -12.96
N LEU A 210 3.11 -10.27 -12.84
CA LEU A 210 1.70 -10.64 -13.05
C LEU A 210 1.36 -10.81 -14.54
N SER A 211 1.91 -9.94 -15.40
CA SER A 211 1.63 -9.96 -16.84
C SER A 211 2.54 -10.86 -17.64
N GLU A 212 3.82 -10.98 -17.27
CA GLU A 212 4.83 -11.69 -18.07
C GLU A 212 5.54 -12.82 -17.31
N GLY A 213 5.32 -12.96 -16.00
CA GLY A 213 5.84 -14.09 -15.22
C GLY A 213 7.32 -14.01 -14.82
N HIS A 214 7.94 -12.84 -14.92
CA HIS A 214 9.33 -12.66 -14.48
C HIS A 214 9.53 -11.37 -13.69
N ALA A 215 10.45 -11.41 -12.73
CA ALA A 215 10.84 -10.28 -11.91
C ALA A 215 12.06 -9.55 -12.49
N GLY A 216 12.22 -8.30 -12.09
CA GLY A 216 13.40 -7.50 -12.40
C GLY A 216 13.53 -6.32 -11.42
N PRO A 217 14.66 -5.59 -11.48
CA PRO A 217 14.86 -4.40 -10.64
C PRO A 217 13.96 -3.25 -11.08
N HIS A 218 13.48 -2.48 -10.11
CA HIS A 218 12.68 -1.26 -10.37
C HIS A 218 12.80 -0.26 -9.21
N GLY A 219 12.41 0.98 -9.46
CA GLY A 219 12.45 2.06 -8.47
C GLY A 219 11.09 2.45 -7.89
N ILE A 220 10.02 1.69 -8.16
CA ILE A 220 8.68 2.01 -7.67
C ILE A 220 8.46 1.34 -6.30
N GLN A 221 9.01 1.96 -5.26
CA GLN A 221 8.93 1.42 -3.90
C GLN A 221 7.47 1.19 -3.46
N GLY A 222 7.24 0.06 -2.80
CA GLY A 222 5.93 -0.31 -2.25
C GLY A 222 5.09 -1.25 -3.12
N ILE A 223 5.46 -1.42 -4.40
CA ILE A 223 4.85 -2.39 -5.31
C ILE A 223 5.93 -3.26 -5.95
N GLY A 224 5.53 -4.25 -6.72
CA GLY A 224 6.48 -5.10 -7.44
C GLY A 224 7.36 -5.92 -6.52
N ALA A 225 6.79 -6.79 -5.72
CA ALA A 225 7.51 -7.63 -4.74
C ALA A 225 8.45 -8.66 -5.38
N GLY A 226 8.34 -8.90 -6.68
CA GLY A 226 9.17 -9.87 -7.40
C GLY A 226 8.61 -11.29 -7.43
N PHE A 227 7.45 -11.51 -6.89
CA PHE A 227 6.73 -12.79 -6.90
C PHE A 227 5.22 -12.53 -6.81
N VAL A 228 4.41 -13.55 -7.08
CA VAL A 228 2.95 -13.48 -6.90
C VAL A 228 2.64 -13.78 -5.44
N PRO A 229 2.15 -12.78 -4.66
CA PRO A 229 1.85 -13.01 -3.24
C PRO A 229 0.71 -14.02 -3.03
N ASN A 230 0.81 -14.82 -1.96
CA ASN A 230 -0.22 -15.81 -1.64
C ASN A 230 -1.60 -15.21 -1.39
N ILE A 231 -1.65 -13.99 -0.85
CA ILE A 231 -2.92 -13.32 -0.57
C ILE A 231 -3.50 -12.57 -1.78
N LEU A 232 -2.78 -12.47 -2.88
CA LEU A 232 -3.28 -11.86 -4.10
C LEU A 232 -4.29 -12.81 -4.77
N ASP A 233 -5.52 -12.35 -4.90
CA ASP A 233 -6.54 -13.04 -5.68
C ASP A 233 -6.44 -12.60 -7.15
N THR A 234 -5.81 -13.44 -7.97
CA THR A 234 -5.59 -13.16 -9.40
C THR A 234 -6.87 -13.17 -10.22
N SER A 235 -7.99 -13.62 -9.66
CA SER A 235 -9.29 -13.60 -10.33
C SER A 235 -10.04 -12.27 -10.15
N VAL A 236 -9.60 -11.41 -9.23
CA VAL A 236 -10.30 -10.15 -8.93
C VAL A 236 -10.01 -9.06 -9.96
N TYR A 237 -8.78 -8.94 -10.44
CA TYR A 237 -8.45 -7.92 -11.43
C TYR A 237 -8.73 -8.38 -12.86
N ASP A 238 -9.15 -7.44 -13.70
CA ASP A 238 -9.51 -7.64 -15.10
C ASP A 238 -8.36 -7.29 -16.05
N GLU A 239 -7.44 -6.47 -15.61
CA GLU A 239 -6.31 -5.98 -16.40
C GLU A 239 -5.09 -5.77 -15.51
N VAL A 240 -3.91 -6.01 -16.07
CA VAL A 240 -2.62 -5.63 -15.48
C VAL A 240 -2.03 -4.51 -16.33
N PHE A 241 -1.70 -3.39 -15.69
CA PHE A 241 -1.09 -2.24 -16.35
C PHE A 241 0.35 -2.08 -15.86
N THR A 242 1.30 -2.05 -16.78
CA THR A 242 2.72 -1.88 -16.46
C THR A 242 3.13 -0.41 -16.55
N VAL A 243 3.95 0.06 -15.59
CA VAL A 243 4.40 1.45 -15.50
C VAL A 243 5.91 1.49 -15.34
N THR A 244 6.60 2.36 -16.08
CA THR A 244 8.04 2.57 -15.92
C THR A 244 8.34 3.47 -14.73
N ASN A 245 9.60 3.46 -14.26
CA ASN A 245 10.05 4.37 -13.20
C ASN A 245 9.79 5.83 -13.58
N GLU A 246 10.15 6.22 -14.79
CA GLU A 246 10.03 7.59 -15.30
C GLU A 246 8.57 8.04 -15.34
N GLN A 247 7.67 7.18 -15.80
CA GLN A 247 6.23 7.46 -15.83
C GLN A 247 5.67 7.68 -14.42
N ALA A 248 6.11 6.88 -13.45
CA ALA A 248 5.74 7.02 -12.05
C ALA A 248 6.26 8.34 -11.46
N TYR A 249 7.53 8.68 -11.71
CA TYR A 249 8.14 9.91 -11.21
C TYR A 249 7.49 11.15 -11.80
N GLU A 250 7.32 11.21 -13.10
CA GLU A 250 6.69 12.34 -13.79
C GLU A 250 5.25 12.57 -13.31
N THR A 251 4.49 11.48 -13.16
CA THR A 251 3.09 11.57 -12.68
C THR A 251 3.03 11.97 -11.21
N GLY A 252 3.94 11.49 -10.37
CA GLY A 252 4.04 11.92 -8.98
C GLY A 252 4.28 13.42 -8.86
N ARG A 253 5.19 13.99 -9.67
CA ARG A 253 5.42 15.43 -9.76
C ARG A 253 4.20 16.17 -10.32
N LEU A 254 3.53 15.60 -11.32
CA LEU A 254 2.31 16.16 -11.90
C LEU A 254 1.22 16.35 -10.83
N ILE A 255 1.02 15.35 -9.96
CA ILE A 255 0.05 15.41 -8.86
C ILE A 255 0.44 16.52 -7.88
N ALA A 256 1.70 16.60 -7.49
CA ALA A 256 2.17 17.65 -6.57
C ALA A 256 1.98 19.05 -7.15
N HIS A 257 2.37 19.24 -8.41
CA HIS A 257 2.38 20.56 -9.05
C HIS A 257 1.00 21.06 -9.47
N ASN A 258 0.06 20.16 -9.76
CA ASN A 258 -1.26 20.56 -10.29
C ASN A 258 -2.38 20.38 -9.26
N GLU A 259 -2.26 19.44 -8.34
CA GLU A 259 -3.32 19.15 -7.34
C GLU A 259 -2.89 19.54 -5.91
N GLY A 260 -1.62 19.91 -5.70
CA GLY A 260 -1.11 20.28 -4.39
C GLY A 260 -1.01 19.10 -3.41
N MET A 261 -0.96 17.88 -3.91
CA MET A 261 -0.80 16.68 -3.09
C MET A 261 0.59 16.08 -3.27
N LEU A 262 1.35 16.00 -2.18
CA LEU A 262 2.65 15.37 -2.17
C LEU A 262 2.48 13.87 -1.87
N VAL A 263 2.66 13.05 -2.90
CA VAL A 263 2.39 11.61 -2.85
C VAL A 263 3.64 10.79 -3.18
N GLY A 264 3.62 9.50 -2.82
CA GLY A 264 4.73 8.60 -3.08
C GLY A 264 4.84 8.13 -4.53
N ILE A 265 5.91 7.39 -4.83
CA ILE A 265 6.23 6.93 -6.17
C ILE A 265 5.13 5.98 -6.70
N SER A 266 4.66 5.06 -5.87
CA SER A 266 3.60 4.13 -6.27
C SER A 266 2.26 4.83 -6.52
N SER A 267 2.02 5.98 -5.89
CA SER A 267 0.86 6.83 -6.18
C SER A 267 0.97 7.42 -7.59
N GLY A 268 2.17 7.86 -7.98
CA GLY A 268 2.45 8.30 -9.35
C GLY A 268 2.23 7.18 -10.37
N ALA A 269 2.70 5.98 -10.08
CA ALA A 269 2.51 4.82 -10.94
C ALA A 269 1.02 4.49 -11.14
N ALA A 270 0.25 4.39 -10.07
CA ALA A 270 -1.18 4.08 -10.14
C ALA A 270 -1.95 5.18 -10.89
N THR A 271 -1.62 6.45 -10.66
CA THR A 271 -2.28 7.58 -11.32
C THR A 271 -1.91 7.64 -12.81
N TYR A 272 -0.67 7.31 -13.18
CA TYR A 272 -0.32 7.19 -14.61
C TYR A 272 -1.23 6.19 -15.32
N ALA A 273 -1.39 5.00 -14.74
CA ALA A 273 -2.31 4.00 -15.29
C ALA A 273 -3.76 4.52 -15.39
N ALA A 274 -4.25 5.17 -14.33
CA ALA A 274 -5.60 5.74 -14.31
C ALA A 274 -5.81 6.79 -15.42
N ILE A 275 -4.84 7.67 -15.65
CA ILE A 275 -4.87 8.68 -16.71
C ILE A 275 -4.93 8.01 -18.09
N GLN A 276 -4.09 7.00 -18.34
CA GLN A 276 -4.08 6.30 -19.63
C GLN A 276 -5.40 5.55 -19.89
N ILE A 277 -5.97 4.95 -18.84
CA ILE A 277 -7.28 4.29 -18.92
C ILE A 277 -8.38 5.32 -19.17
N ALA A 278 -8.32 6.48 -18.52
CA ALA A 278 -9.27 7.59 -18.73
C ALA A 278 -9.27 8.13 -20.16
N LYS A 279 -8.13 8.04 -20.87
CA LYS A 279 -8.01 8.48 -22.28
C LYS A 279 -8.66 7.54 -23.27
N ARG A 280 -9.02 6.34 -22.86
CA ARG A 280 -9.67 5.36 -23.75
C ARG A 280 -11.09 5.84 -24.08
N PRO A 281 -11.49 5.84 -25.37
CA PRO A 281 -12.82 6.32 -25.78
C PRO A 281 -14.00 5.62 -25.09
N GLU A 282 -13.86 4.33 -24.82
CA GLU A 282 -14.88 3.53 -24.12
C GLU A 282 -15.09 3.95 -22.66
N ASN A 283 -14.16 4.71 -22.09
CA ASN A 283 -14.23 5.16 -20.70
C ASN A 283 -14.76 6.58 -20.52
N LYS A 284 -15.21 7.20 -21.63
CA LYS A 284 -15.85 8.51 -21.57
C LYS A 284 -17.03 8.52 -20.60
N GLY A 285 -17.05 9.50 -19.70
CA GLY A 285 -18.11 9.66 -18.70
C GLY A 285 -18.00 8.71 -17.50
N LYS A 286 -17.00 7.84 -17.45
CA LYS A 286 -16.81 6.91 -16.35
C LYS A 286 -16.09 7.55 -15.18
N THR A 287 -16.28 6.97 -14.00
CA THR A 287 -15.58 7.32 -12.78
C THR A 287 -14.51 6.27 -12.48
N ILE A 288 -13.26 6.72 -12.45
CA ILE A 288 -12.08 5.90 -12.18
C ILE A 288 -11.55 6.29 -10.80
N VAL A 289 -11.56 5.36 -9.86
CA VAL A 289 -10.98 5.56 -8.52
C VAL A 289 -9.59 4.97 -8.51
N VAL A 290 -8.60 5.79 -8.15
CA VAL A 290 -7.20 5.39 -8.01
C VAL A 290 -6.74 5.53 -6.57
N LEU A 291 -6.12 4.49 -6.02
CA LEU A 291 -5.61 4.54 -4.65
C LEU A 291 -4.18 5.09 -4.63
N LEU A 292 -3.99 6.15 -3.84
CA LEU A 292 -2.69 6.79 -3.60
C LEU A 292 -2.16 6.32 -2.24
N PRO A 293 -1.18 5.39 -2.21
CA PRO A 293 -0.83 4.66 -0.99
C PRO A 293 -0.24 5.48 0.14
N ASP A 294 0.61 6.48 -0.15
CA ASP A 294 1.32 7.18 0.92
C ASP A 294 1.73 8.62 0.57
N THR A 295 2.39 9.27 1.55
CA THR A 295 2.93 10.63 1.41
C THR A 295 4.25 10.65 0.64
N GLY A 296 4.46 11.72 -0.14
CA GLY A 296 5.71 11.96 -0.85
C GLY A 296 6.89 12.37 0.04
N GLU A 297 6.65 12.74 1.28
CA GLU A 297 7.72 13.16 2.22
C GLU A 297 8.77 12.07 2.46
N ARG A 298 8.42 10.81 2.26
CA ARG A 298 9.32 9.65 2.38
C ARG A 298 10.25 9.47 1.18
N TYR A 299 10.07 10.27 0.12
CA TYR A 299 10.72 10.08 -1.18
C TYR A 299 11.45 11.33 -1.68
N LEU A 300 11.63 12.35 -0.84
CA LEU A 300 12.23 13.64 -1.24
C LEU A 300 13.67 13.50 -1.75
N SER A 301 14.41 12.49 -1.27
CA SER A 301 15.78 12.21 -1.71
C SER A 301 15.86 11.22 -2.88
N THR A 302 14.72 10.76 -3.39
CA THR A 302 14.68 9.84 -4.54
C THR A 302 14.70 10.61 -5.87
N PRO A 303 14.95 9.92 -7.01
CA PRO A 303 14.93 10.56 -8.33
C PRO A 303 13.60 11.25 -8.68
N MET A 304 12.51 10.91 -7.99
CA MET A 304 11.22 11.58 -8.23
C MET A 304 11.27 13.07 -7.90
N PHE A 305 11.99 13.46 -6.84
CA PHE A 305 12.05 14.85 -6.36
C PHE A 305 13.44 15.47 -6.37
N SER A 306 14.49 14.68 -6.55
CA SER A 306 15.85 15.18 -6.72
C SER A 306 16.16 15.30 -8.22
N GLU A 307 16.56 16.50 -8.66
CA GLU A 307 17.08 16.74 -10.02
C GLU A 307 18.55 16.34 -10.13
#